data_7bc8961b72b3183ace5057efd87be75f
#
_entry.id   7bc8961b72b3183ace5057efd87be75f
#
_cell.length_a   1.000
_cell.length_b   1.000
_cell.length_c   1.000
_cell.angle_alpha   90.00
_cell.angle_beta   90.00
_cell.angle_gamma   90.00
#
_symmetry.space_group_name_H-M   'P 1'
#
loop_
_entity.id
_entity.type
_entity.pdbx_description
1 polymer ?
#
loop_
_entity_poly.entity_id
_entity_poly.type
_entity_poly.pdbx_seq_one_letter_code
_entity_poly.pdbx_strand_id
1 'polypeptide(L)'
;MTFLWILEGIRTPFLDKLMQFITYFGQELIIIAVICAFYWCVDKRFAYLLGFTYFTAGLCVQALKITFRIPRPWLLDTKFKAVESAVAGATGYSFPSGHTQSATCLFFPLSLYTSRLWAKLLCILAFLLIGFSRMYLGCHTPKDVLVSMGLSLLVASLIWKFQSLLLDDDRHLKL
;
A
#
# COMPACT_ATOMS: atom_id res chain seq x y z
N MET A 1 -9.90 -4.07 18.22
CA MET A 1 -10.65 -5.29 17.82
C MET A 1 -12.11 -5.03 17.49
N THR A 2 -12.84 -4.19 18.23
CA THR A 2 -14.29 -3.93 18.02
C THR A 2 -14.67 -3.64 16.57
N PHE A 3 -13.90 -2.81 15.87
CA PHE A 3 -14.14 -2.49 14.45
C PHE A 3 -14.03 -3.74 13.53
N LEU A 4 -13.08 -4.63 13.79
CA LEU A 4 -12.92 -5.85 12.99
C LEU A 4 -14.07 -6.84 13.20
N TRP A 5 -14.63 -6.90 14.41
CA TRP A 5 -15.83 -7.69 14.70
C TRP A 5 -17.07 -7.16 13.97
N ILE A 6 -17.22 -5.83 13.85
CA ILE A 6 -18.29 -5.24 13.04
C ILE A 6 -18.13 -5.64 11.57
N LEU A 7 -16.90 -5.58 11.02
CA LEU A 7 -16.62 -5.99 9.66
C LEU A 7 -16.86 -7.48 9.43
N GLU A 8 -16.53 -8.33 10.42
CA GLU A 8 -16.80 -9.78 10.35
C GLU A 8 -18.31 -10.05 10.23
N GLY A 9 -19.14 -9.31 10.98
CA GLY A 9 -20.60 -9.48 10.94
C GLY A 9 -21.27 -9.13 9.61
N ILE A 10 -20.62 -8.35 8.74
CA ILE A 10 -21.14 -7.97 7.42
C ILE A 10 -20.52 -8.76 6.27
N ARG A 11 -19.66 -9.75 6.55
CA ARG A 11 -19.00 -10.56 5.52
C ARG A 11 -20.00 -11.41 4.76
N THR A 12 -19.81 -11.45 3.45
CA THR A 12 -20.54 -12.34 2.54
C THR A 12 -19.54 -12.93 1.53
N PRO A 13 -19.80 -14.11 0.97
CA PRO A 13 -18.89 -14.72 -0.02
C PRO A 13 -18.59 -13.83 -1.22
N PHE A 14 -19.53 -12.99 -1.62
CA PHE A 14 -19.37 -12.03 -2.71
C PHE A 14 -18.41 -10.89 -2.30
N LEU A 15 -18.64 -10.28 -1.14
CA LEU A 15 -17.80 -9.20 -0.63
C LEU A 15 -16.39 -9.69 -0.30
N ASP A 16 -16.23 -10.92 0.20
CA ASP A 16 -14.92 -11.53 0.47
C ASP A 16 -14.11 -11.64 -0.82
N LYS A 17 -14.71 -12.15 -1.91
CA LYS A 17 -14.06 -12.22 -3.22
C LYS A 17 -13.73 -10.83 -3.79
N LEU A 18 -14.65 -9.88 -3.66
CA LEU A 18 -14.45 -8.50 -4.12
C LEU A 18 -13.28 -7.84 -3.37
N MET A 19 -13.25 -7.93 -2.04
CA MET A 19 -12.17 -7.35 -1.24
C MET A 19 -10.84 -8.07 -1.47
N GLN A 20 -10.88 -9.38 -1.71
CA GLN A 20 -9.70 -10.14 -2.12
C GLN A 20 -9.16 -9.68 -3.48
N PHE A 21 -10.04 -9.41 -4.44
CA PHE A 21 -9.65 -8.87 -5.74
C PHE A 21 -9.04 -7.46 -5.60
N ILE A 22 -9.66 -6.58 -4.83
CA ILE A 22 -9.16 -5.22 -4.59
C ILE A 22 -7.76 -5.26 -3.94
N THR A 23 -7.54 -6.14 -2.97
CA THR A 23 -6.25 -6.22 -2.27
C THR A 23 -5.11 -6.69 -3.17
N TYR A 24 -5.37 -7.41 -4.27
CA TYR A 24 -4.33 -7.82 -5.22
C TYR A 24 -3.59 -6.63 -5.83
N PHE A 25 -4.26 -5.51 -6.06
CA PHE A 25 -3.61 -4.29 -6.57
C PHE A 25 -2.62 -3.64 -5.58
N GLY A 26 -2.59 -4.09 -4.34
CA GLY A 26 -1.58 -3.73 -3.35
C GLY A 26 -0.44 -4.76 -3.23
N GLN A 27 -0.41 -5.80 -4.05
CA GLN A 27 0.65 -6.79 -4.04
C GLN A 27 1.94 -6.27 -4.67
N GLU A 28 3.06 -6.71 -4.12
CA GLU A 28 4.40 -6.31 -4.51
C GLU A 28 4.69 -6.51 -6.00
N LEU A 29 4.30 -7.66 -6.57
CA LEU A 29 4.52 -7.95 -7.99
C LEU A 29 3.84 -6.94 -8.92
N ILE A 30 2.61 -6.51 -8.59
CA ILE A 30 1.88 -5.53 -9.40
C ILE A 30 2.57 -4.16 -9.31
N ILE A 31 3.00 -3.76 -8.12
CA ILE A 31 3.72 -2.49 -7.95
C ILE A 31 5.01 -2.47 -8.77
N ILE A 32 5.81 -3.53 -8.67
CA ILE A 32 7.06 -3.67 -9.43
C ILE A 32 6.78 -3.67 -10.93
N ALA A 33 5.77 -4.41 -11.39
CA ALA A 33 5.39 -4.44 -12.80
C ALA A 33 4.99 -3.05 -13.34
N VAL A 34 4.25 -2.26 -12.55
CA VAL A 34 3.88 -0.88 -12.92
C VAL A 34 5.12 0.03 -12.96
N ILE A 35 6.01 -0.07 -11.97
CA ILE A 35 7.28 0.70 -11.98
C ILE A 35 8.10 0.37 -13.23
N CYS A 36 8.23 -0.92 -13.57
CA CYS A 36 8.93 -1.36 -14.77
C CYS A 36 8.26 -0.85 -16.05
N ALA A 37 6.93 -0.90 -16.13
CA ALA A 37 6.19 -0.38 -17.28
C ALA A 37 6.42 1.13 -17.48
N PHE A 38 6.41 1.90 -16.40
CA PHE A 38 6.76 3.33 -16.47
C PHE A 38 8.21 3.53 -16.92
N TYR A 39 9.14 2.72 -16.41
CA TYR A 39 10.55 2.84 -16.74
C TYR A 39 10.83 2.60 -18.23
N TRP A 40 10.23 1.57 -18.83
CA TRP A 40 10.50 1.23 -20.23
C TRP A 40 9.57 1.90 -21.23
N CYS A 41 8.32 2.22 -20.85
CA CYS A 41 7.30 2.58 -21.82
C CYS A 41 6.77 4.01 -21.68
N VAL A 42 6.94 4.70 -20.53
CA VAL A 42 6.25 5.97 -20.28
C VAL A 42 7.21 7.10 -19.88
N ASP A 43 7.75 7.04 -18.66
CA ASP A 43 8.56 8.12 -18.09
C ASP A 43 9.54 7.54 -17.07
N LYS A 44 10.82 7.49 -17.44
CA LYS A 44 11.91 6.98 -16.60
C LYS A 44 12.07 7.78 -15.31
N ARG A 45 11.94 9.12 -15.35
CA ARG A 45 12.09 9.97 -14.17
C ARG A 45 11.01 9.67 -13.15
N PHE A 46 9.78 9.54 -13.62
CA PHE A 46 8.66 9.18 -12.75
C PHE A 46 8.80 7.74 -12.21
N ALA A 47 9.30 6.80 -13.01
CA ALA A 47 9.59 5.44 -12.54
C ALA A 47 10.64 5.40 -11.42
N TYR A 48 11.72 6.20 -11.51
CA TYR A 48 12.69 6.34 -10.43
C TYR A 48 12.05 6.90 -9.16
N LEU A 49 11.19 7.92 -9.29
CA LEU A 49 10.45 8.49 -8.16
C LEU A 49 9.56 7.43 -7.50
N LEU A 50 8.80 6.67 -8.30
CA LEU A 50 7.96 5.58 -7.79
C LEU A 50 8.79 4.52 -7.07
N GLY A 51 9.88 4.05 -7.69
CA GLY A 51 10.77 3.04 -7.11
C GLY A 51 11.40 3.53 -5.81
N PHE A 52 11.95 4.74 -5.81
CA PHE A 52 12.58 5.32 -4.62
C PHE A 52 11.57 5.50 -3.47
N THR A 53 10.35 5.97 -3.80
CA THR A 53 9.26 6.10 -2.82
C THR A 53 8.87 4.74 -2.24
N TYR A 54 8.67 3.75 -3.10
CA TYR A 54 8.27 2.40 -2.71
C TYR A 54 9.29 1.74 -1.78
N PHE A 55 10.57 1.75 -2.17
CA PHE A 55 11.63 1.11 -1.39
C PHE A 55 11.91 1.84 -0.08
N THR A 56 11.95 3.19 -0.08
CA THR A 56 12.19 3.98 1.14
C THR A 56 11.06 3.76 2.16
N ALA A 57 9.81 3.87 1.75
CA ALA A 57 8.68 3.61 2.63
C ALA A 57 8.63 2.13 3.07
N GLY A 58 8.99 1.21 2.17
CA GLY A 58 9.11 -0.22 2.46
C GLY A 58 10.14 -0.51 3.56
N LEU A 59 11.32 0.08 3.49
CA LEU A 59 12.34 -0.04 4.53
C LEU A 59 11.83 0.47 5.89
N CYS A 60 11.17 1.63 5.92
CA CYS A 60 10.58 2.18 7.14
C CYS A 60 9.51 1.24 7.72
N VAL A 61 8.63 0.70 6.87
CA VAL A 61 7.59 -0.25 7.30
C VAL A 61 8.21 -1.54 7.83
N GLN A 62 9.23 -2.09 7.16
CA GLN A 62 9.91 -3.31 7.63
C GLN A 62 10.67 -3.07 8.93
N ALA A 63 11.34 -1.92 9.10
CA ALA A 63 11.97 -1.55 10.36
C ALA A 63 10.96 -1.53 11.52
N LEU A 64 9.80 -0.90 11.33
CA LEU A 64 8.72 -0.90 12.32
C LEU A 64 8.17 -2.31 12.60
N LYS A 65 8.01 -3.16 11.57
CA LYS A 65 7.58 -4.55 11.74
C LYS A 65 8.51 -5.34 12.65
N ILE A 66 9.82 -5.23 12.41
CA ILE A 66 10.84 -5.96 13.18
C ILE A 66 10.94 -5.41 14.60
N THR A 67 10.74 -4.11 14.77
CA THR A 67 10.80 -3.44 16.09
C THR A 67 9.59 -3.80 16.96
N PHE A 68 8.37 -3.64 16.44
CA PHE A 68 7.16 -3.80 17.24
C PHE A 68 6.64 -5.23 17.32
N ARG A 69 6.87 -6.06 16.33
CA ARG A 69 6.52 -7.50 16.28
C ARG A 69 5.08 -7.81 16.68
N ILE A 70 4.12 -6.94 16.33
CA ILE A 70 2.71 -7.10 16.70
C ILE A 70 2.11 -8.30 15.95
N PRO A 71 1.53 -9.28 16.65
CA PRO A 71 0.90 -10.43 16.01
C PRO A 71 -0.38 -10.05 15.25
N ARG A 72 -0.80 -10.94 14.36
CA ARG A 72 -2.01 -10.76 13.55
C ARG A 72 -3.30 -10.76 14.38
N PRO A 73 -4.39 -10.12 13.93
CA PRO A 73 -5.64 -10.04 14.68
C PRO A 73 -6.19 -11.39 15.15
N TRP A 74 -6.13 -12.42 14.32
CA TRP A 74 -6.59 -13.79 14.66
C TRP A 74 -5.67 -14.55 15.64
N LEU A 75 -4.44 -14.05 15.87
CA LEU A 75 -3.56 -14.56 16.91
C LEU A 75 -3.76 -13.81 18.23
N LEU A 76 -4.24 -12.56 18.17
CA LEU A 76 -4.57 -11.75 19.35
C LEU A 76 -5.90 -12.16 19.97
N ASP A 77 -6.86 -12.54 19.13
CA ASP A 77 -8.18 -13.00 19.55
C ASP A 77 -8.54 -14.27 18.79
N THR A 78 -8.47 -15.41 19.46
CA THR A 78 -8.72 -16.73 18.90
C THR A 78 -10.16 -16.97 18.44
N LYS A 79 -11.09 -16.13 18.89
CA LYS A 79 -12.50 -16.18 18.44
C LYS A 79 -12.70 -15.45 17.11
N PHE A 80 -11.82 -14.47 16.78
CA PHE A 80 -11.89 -13.72 15.55
C PHE A 80 -11.34 -14.53 14.38
N LYS A 81 -12.12 -14.63 13.30
CA LYS A 81 -11.72 -15.34 12.07
C LYS A 81 -11.43 -14.36 10.95
N ALA A 82 -10.22 -14.40 10.41
CA ALA A 82 -9.92 -13.71 9.15
C ALA A 82 -10.51 -14.50 7.97
N VAL A 83 -10.68 -13.84 6.81
CA VAL A 83 -11.08 -14.51 5.57
C VAL A 83 -9.97 -15.48 5.15
N GLU A 84 -10.28 -16.77 5.00
CA GLU A 84 -9.31 -17.84 4.82
C GLU A 84 -8.39 -17.62 3.62
N SER A 85 -8.94 -17.16 2.49
CA SER A 85 -8.16 -16.85 1.28
C SER A 85 -7.12 -15.75 1.47
N ALA A 86 -7.30 -14.88 2.45
CA ALA A 86 -6.38 -13.78 2.74
C ALA A 86 -5.28 -14.15 3.73
N VAL A 87 -5.49 -15.20 4.53
CA VAL A 87 -4.53 -15.66 5.57
C VAL A 87 -3.24 -16.16 4.94
N ALA A 88 -3.33 -16.94 3.85
CA ALA A 88 -2.17 -17.51 3.16
C ALA A 88 -1.19 -16.42 2.66
N GLY A 89 -1.71 -15.27 2.20
CA GLY A 89 -0.89 -14.14 1.75
C GLY A 89 -0.48 -13.16 2.85
N ALA A 90 -0.93 -13.39 4.09
CA ALA A 90 -0.66 -12.49 5.20
C ALA A 90 0.49 -13.02 6.07
N THR A 91 1.70 -12.99 5.53
CA THR A 91 2.92 -13.44 6.22
C THR A 91 3.45 -12.41 7.23
N GLY A 92 4.18 -12.90 8.25
CA GLY A 92 4.86 -12.07 9.23
C GLY A 92 3.94 -11.24 10.15
N TYR A 93 4.50 -10.21 10.78
CA TYR A 93 3.81 -9.37 11.76
C TYR A 93 2.73 -8.48 11.15
N SER A 94 1.73 -8.09 11.98
CA SER A 94 0.59 -7.29 11.55
C SER A 94 0.96 -5.83 11.28
N PHE A 95 1.69 -5.21 12.19
CA PHE A 95 1.95 -3.77 12.19
C PHE A 95 3.32 -3.42 11.58
N PRO A 96 3.39 -2.41 10.67
CA PRO A 96 2.31 -1.81 9.89
C PRO A 96 1.92 -2.64 8.66
N SER A 97 0.85 -2.24 7.93
CA SER A 97 0.35 -2.98 6.76
C SER A 97 1.21 -2.79 5.51
N GLY A 98 1.81 -3.88 4.98
CA GLY A 98 2.60 -3.84 3.75
C GLY A 98 1.79 -3.52 2.50
N HIS A 99 0.61 -4.16 2.30
CA HIS A 99 -0.26 -3.88 1.14
C HIS A 99 -0.73 -2.42 1.10
N THR A 100 -1.01 -1.83 2.28
CA THR A 100 -1.39 -0.42 2.36
C THR A 100 -0.22 0.49 1.99
N GLN A 101 1.00 0.18 2.46
CA GLN A 101 2.21 0.90 2.08
C GLN A 101 2.43 0.83 0.56
N SER A 102 2.41 -0.35 -0.02
CA SER A 102 2.62 -0.58 -1.45
C SER A 102 1.61 0.20 -2.29
N ALA A 103 0.31 0.08 -1.96
CA ALA A 103 -0.75 0.79 -2.66
C ALA A 103 -0.61 2.32 -2.54
N THR A 104 -0.32 2.83 -1.33
CA THR A 104 -0.16 4.27 -1.13
C THR A 104 1.04 4.81 -1.90
N CYS A 105 2.18 4.11 -1.88
CA CYS A 105 3.39 4.51 -2.61
C CYS A 105 3.25 4.45 -4.14
N LEU A 106 2.31 3.68 -4.67
CA LEU A 106 2.00 3.67 -6.08
C LEU A 106 0.96 4.74 -6.44
N PHE A 107 -0.23 4.64 -5.84
CA PHE A 107 -1.38 5.41 -6.29
C PHE A 107 -1.33 6.89 -5.88
N PHE A 108 -0.72 7.24 -4.75
CA PHE A 108 -0.61 8.64 -4.36
C PHE A 108 0.32 9.44 -5.29
N PRO A 109 1.56 9.02 -5.61
CA PRO A 109 2.37 9.71 -6.63
C PRO A 109 1.71 9.73 -8.02
N LEU A 110 1.01 8.65 -8.43
CA LEU A 110 0.23 8.64 -9.67
C LEU A 110 -0.87 9.70 -9.67
N SER A 111 -1.51 9.95 -8.52
CA SER A 111 -2.51 11.01 -8.38
C SER A 111 -1.90 12.41 -8.56
N LEU A 112 -0.64 12.59 -8.17
CA LEU A 112 0.08 13.85 -8.38
C LEU A 112 0.59 14.01 -9.81
N TYR A 113 0.96 12.91 -10.45
CA TYR A 113 1.47 12.88 -11.82
C TYR A 113 0.39 13.19 -12.86
N THR A 114 -0.83 12.69 -12.70
CA THR A 114 -1.91 12.92 -13.66
C THR A 114 -2.51 14.31 -13.52
N SER A 115 -2.84 14.95 -14.64
CA SER A 115 -3.55 16.23 -14.67
C SER A 115 -5.08 16.10 -14.57
N ARG A 116 -5.64 14.91 -14.90
CA ARG A 116 -7.08 14.66 -14.98
C ARG A 116 -7.68 14.43 -13.59
N LEU A 117 -8.66 15.23 -13.20
CA LEU A 117 -9.30 15.15 -11.88
C LEU A 117 -9.89 13.76 -11.59
N TRP A 118 -10.61 13.15 -12.55
CA TRP A 118 -11.18 11.83 -12.37
C TRP A 118 -10.12 10.76 -12.08
N ALA A 119 -8.95 10.82 -12.75
CA ALA A 119 -7.84 9.90 -12.52
C ALA A 119 -7.19 10.11 -11.16
N LYS A 120 -7.07 11.36 -10.68
CA LYS A 120 -6.62 11.67 -9.32
C LYS A 120 -7.54 11.02 -8.28
N LEU A 121 -8.85 11.25 -8.42
CA LEU A 121 -9.84 10.70 -7.50
C LEU A 121 -9.84 9.18 -7.51
N LEU A 122 -9.66 8.56 -8.67
CA LEU A 122 -9.58 7.11 -8.81
C LEU A 122 -8.34 6.53 -8.11
N CYS A 123 -7.18 7.17 -8.25
CA CYS A 123 -5.97 6.79 -7.53
C CYS A 123 -6.13 6.93 -6.01
N ILE A 124 -6.72 8.03 -5.54
CA ILE A 124 -6.99 8.23 -4.11
C ILE A 124 -7.94 7.15 -3.59
N LEU A 125 -9.03 6.88 -4.30
CA LEU A 125 -9.98 5.84 -3.94
C LEU A 125 -9.31 4.46 -3.93
N ALA A 126 -8.41 4.17 -4.87
CA ALA A 126 -7.73 2.88 -4.97
C ALA A 126 -6.92 2.55 -3.71
N PHE A 127 -6.00 3.44 -3.25
CA PHE A 127 -5.21 3.12 -2.06
C PHE A 127 -6.06 3.10 -0.77
N LEU A 128 -7.11 3.92 -0.69
CA LEU A 128 -8.05 3.88 0.44
C LEU A 128 -8.80 2.54 0.47
N LEU A 129 -9.33 2.08 -0.68
CA LEU A 129 -10.03 0.81 -0.79
C LEU A 129 -9.11 -0.39 -0.51
N ILE A 130 -7.86 -0.35 -0.97
CA ILE A 130 -6.89 -1.40 -0.67
C ILE A 130 -6.59 -1.43 0.83
N GLY A 131 -6.39 -0.28 1.47
CA GLY A 131 -6.25 -0.20 2.93
C GLY A 131 -7.48 -0.74 3.66
N PHE A 132 -8.68 -0.36 3.23
CA PHE A 132 -9.93 -0.86 3.79
C PHE A 132 -10.09 -2.37 3.59
N SER A 133 -9.76 -2.91 2.41
CA SER A 133 -9.85 -4.34 2.14
C SER A 133 -9.02 -5.17 3.12
N ARG A 134 -7.85 -4.67 3.58
CA ARG A 134 -7.02 -5.38 4.56
C ARG A 134 -7.67 -5.46 5.95
N MET A 135 -8.46 -4.45 6.32
CA MET A 135 -9.25 -4.48 7.56
C MET A 135 -10.47 -5.40 7.40
N TYR A 136 -11.18 -5.30 6.28
CA TYR A 136 -12.34 -6.15 5.98
C TYR A 136 -11.97 -7.64 5.99
N LEU A 137 -10.88 -8.01 5.32
CA LEU A 137 -10.36 -9.38 5.29
C LEU A 137 -9.83 -9.88 6.64
N GLY A 138 -9.72 -9.00 7.64
CA GLY A 138 -9.26 -9.33 8.98
C GLY A 138 -7.76 -9.48 9.14
N CYS A 139 -6.97 -9.05 8.14
CA CYS A 139 -5.51 -9.20 8.15
C CYS A 139 -4.80 -8.15 8.99
N HIS A 140 -5.40 -6.97 9.14
CA HIS A 140 -4.82 -5.79 9.79
C HIS A 140 -5.84 -5.02 10.59
N THR A 141 -5.41 -4.42 11.69
CA THR A 141 -6.23 -3.49 12.47
C THR A 141 -6.27 -2.11 11.80
N PRO A 142 -7.24 -1.23 12.13
CA PRO A 142 -7.25 0.15 11.67
C PRO A 142 -5.93 0.90 11.97
N LYS A 143 -5.32 0.63 13.12
CA LYS A 143 -4.02 1.22 13.50
C LYS A 143 -2.91 0.81 12.51
N ASP A 144 -2.85 -0.46 12.11
CA ASP A 144 -1.84 -0.96 11.17
C ASP A 144 -1.96 -0.28 9.80
N VAL A 145 -3.20 -0.06 9.35
CA VAL A 145 -3.51 0.57 8.07
C VAL A 145 -3.23 2.08 8.10
N LEU A 146 -3.72 2.77 9.12
CA LEU A 146 -3.58 4.23 9.23
C LEU A 146 -2.12 4.66 9.41
N VAL A 147 -1.35 3.96 10.23
CA VAL A 147 0.09 4.25 10.42
C VAL A 147 0.87 3.98 9.14
N SER A 148 0.59 2.87 8.47
CA SER A 148 1.22 2.54 7.20
C SER A 148 0.91 3.57 6.12
N MET A 149 -0.35 3.97 5.99
CA MET A 149 -0.81 4.99 5.05
C MET A 149 -0.17 6.35 5.34
N GLY A 150 -0.22 6.81 6.59
CA GLY A 150 0.36 8.09 7.01
C GLY A 150 1.86 8.17 6.76
N LEU A 151 2.60 7.11 7.11
CA LEU A 151 4.04 7.02 6.84
C LEU A 151 4.34 7.06 5.34
N SER A 152 3.58 6.29 4.54
CA SER A 152 3.77 6.23 3.09
C SER A 152 3.43 7.56 2.41
N LEU A 153 2.37 8.24 2.84
CA LEU A 153 2.03 9.59 2.36
C LEU A 153 3.12 10.61 2.70
N LEU A 154 3.67 10.54 3.92
CA LEU A 154 4.77 11.42 4.34
C LEU A 154 6.00 11.21 3.46
N VAL A 155 6.45 9.97 3.31
CA VAL A 155 7.62 9.63 2.47
C VAL A 155 7.39 10.06 1.03
N ALA A 156 6.25 9.71 0.46
CA ALA A 156 5.92 10.07 -0.93
C ALA A 156 5.85 11.58 -1.14
N SER A 157 5.28 12.34 -0.19
CA SER A 157 5.20 13.81 -0.26
C SER A 157 6.57 14.46 -0.16
N LEU A 158 7.43 13.95 0.70
CA LEU A 158 8.82 14.44 0.84
C LEU A 158 9.61 14.19 -0.45
N ILE A 159 9.55 12.98 -0.99
CA ILE A 159 10.25 12.62 -2.23
C ILE A 159 9.70 13.44 -3.40
N TRP A 160 8.38 13.61 -3.49
CA TRP A 160 7.77 14.46 -4.51
C TRP A 160 8.23 15.91 -4.43
N LYS A 161 8.31 16.48 -3.22
CA LYS A 161 8.76 17.85 -3.01
C LYS A 161 10.24 18.03 -3.36
N PHE A 162 11.08 17.05 -3.07
CA PHE A 162 12.52 17.11 -3.29
C PHE A 162 12.97 16.45 -4.60
N GLN A 163 12.04 16.02 -5.46
CA GLN A 163 12.37 15.36 -6.73
C GLN A 163 13.26 16.23 -7.64
N SER A 164 13.05 17.55 -7.66
CA SER A 164 13.90 18.47 -8.41
C SER A 164 15.36 18.43 -7.93
N LEU A 165 15.58 18.37 -6.63
CA LEU A 165 16.92 18.24 -6.05
C LEU A 165 17.57 16.87 -6.33
N LEU A 166 16.76 15.82 -6.48
CA LEU A 166 17.23 14.45 -6.69
C LEU A 166 17.44 14.12 -8.17
N LEU A 167 16.70 14.76 -9.08
CA LEU A 167 16.63 14.40 -10.50
C LEU A 167 17.02 15.54 -11.46
N ASP A 168 17.30 16.75 -10.97
CA ASP A 168 17.54 17.93 -11.79
C ASP A 168 18.97 18.03 -12.37
N ASP A 169 19.84 17.06 -12.12
CA ASP A 169 21.10 16.97 -12.84
C ASP A 169 20.90 16.22 -14.18
N ASP A 170 20.36 16.96 -15.18
CA ASP A 170 20.11 16.45 -16.53
C ASP A 170 21.34 15.86 -17.25
N ARG A 171 22.53 15.99 -16.66
CA ARG A 171 23.79 15.51 -17.23
C ARG A 171 23.98 13.99 -17.10
N HIS A 172 23.34 13.33 -16.15
CA HIS A 172 23.49 11.90 -15.87
C HIS A 172 22.40 11.01 -16.47
N LEU A 173 21.34 11.56 -17.05
CA LEU A 173 20.20 10.82 -17.60
C LEU A 173 20.22 10.71 -19.14
N LYS A 174 21.27 11.22 -19.78
CA LYS A 174 21.45 11.15 -21.25
C LYS A 174 22.39 10.00 -21.70
N LEU A 175 22.38 8.90 -20.96
CA LEU A 175 23.01 7.66 -21.38
C LEU A 175 21.98 6.65 -21.86
#